data_53eb229fb5e86cf31d6e5eeac2628406
#
_entry.id   53eb229fb5e86cf31d6e5eeac2628406
#
_cell.length_a   1.000
_cell.length_b   1.000
_cell.length_c   1.000
_cell.angle_alpha   90.00
_cell.angle_beta   90.00
_cell.angle_gamma   90.00
#
_symmetry.space_group_name_H-M   'P 1'
#
loop_
_entity.id
_entity.type
_entity.pdbx_description
1 polymer ?
#
loop_
_entity_poly.entity_id
_entity_poly.type
_entity_poly.pdbx_seq_one_letter_code
_entity_poly.pdbx_strand_id
1 'polypeptide(L)'
;KRTTIGQDQEFLLVAEGAAVPGGVPEGVTILQQPLDEIYLVASAAMDSFAQLDAVDSIRFSGRKESDWYIEQAKEAMSAGDMLYAGKYSEPDYELILSQGCDLVLENTMIYHSPEVIEQFETLGIPVLVEMSSYESEPFGRMEWIKLYGALIGKENEAAALFEEKMDSVSGILGAAPTGKTVTFFYVTSNGAVNVRKSTDYVAKSIAMAGGEYVSFDNTEEENAQSTVTIQMEAFYSGAHDADVLIYNSIIDGGLTTIDELLALEPLLGDFKAVQNGNVWCLTKDFYQESLELSDLVVDLHTVLSGADTLLRFLTKLQ
;
A
#
# COMPACT_ATOMS: atom_id res chain seq x y z
N LYS A 1 -0.13 -25.35 -7.41
CA LYS A 1 -0.09 -24.82 -6.03
C LYS A 1 -1.50 -24.37 -5.60
N ARG A 2 -1.84 -24.54 -4.33
CA ARG A 2 -3.11 -24.06 -3.76
C ARG A 2 -2.80 -22.93 -2.78
N THR A 3 -3.57 -21.87 -2.83
CA THR A 3 -3.49 -20.73 -1.91
C THR A 3 -4.88 -20.33 -1.44
N THR A 4 -4.95 -19.73 -0.26
CA THR A 4 -6.18 -19.18 0.32
C THR A 4 -5.92 -17.72 0.67
N ILE A 5 -6.84 -16.83 0.29
CA ILE A 5 -6.77 -15.40 0.57
C ILE A 5 -7.99 -15.02 1.40
N GLY A 6 -7.75 -14.40 2.56
CA GLY A 6 -8.83 -14.13 3.50
C GLY A 6 -9.50 -15.41 3.99
N GLN A 7 -10.83 -15.38 4.17
CA GLN A 7 -11.61 -16.53 4.65
C GLN A 7 -12.28 -17.32 3.53
N ASP A 8 -12.51 -16.70 2.36
CA ASP A 8 -13.47 -17.21 1.38
C ASP A 8 -12.89 -17.42 -0.03
N GLN A 9 -11.66 -17.00 -0.31
CA GLN A 9 -11.07 -17.14 -1.64
C GLN A 9 -10.05 -18.27 -1.66
N GLU A 10 -10.33 -19.31 -2.43
CA GLU A 10 -9.40 -20.43 -2.65
C GLU A 10 -9.02 -20.54 -4.12
N PHE A 11 -7.74 -20.59 -4.40
CA PHE A 11 -7.19 -20.68 -5.75
C PHE A 11 -6.30 -21.91 -5.91
N LEU A 12 -6.40 -22.51 -7.08
CA LEU A 12 -5.47 -23.54 -7.55
C LEU A 12 -4.68 -23.01 -8.75
N LEU A 13 -3.43 -22.63 -8.51
CA LEU A 13 -2.53 -22.23 -9.58
C LEU A 13 -1.94 -23.47 -10.26
N VAL A 14 -2.18 -23.59 -11.55
CA VAL A 14 -1.72 -24.69 -12.41
C VAL A 14 -0.61 -24.15 -13.32
N ALA A 15 0.56 -24.78 -13.27
CA ALA A 15 1.70 -24.37 -14.07
C ALA A 15 1.42 -24.50 -15.57
N GLU A 16 2.10 -23.69 -16.38
CA GLU A 16 2.04 -23.77 -17.84
C GLU A 16 2.29 -25.18 -18.34
N GLY A 17 1.47 -25.63 -19.28
CA GLY A 17 1.55 -26.96 -19.87
C GLY A 17 1.14 -28.11 -18.96
N ALA A 18 0.84 -27.86 -17.69
CA ALA A 18 0.34 -28.89 -16.79
C ALA A 18 -1.18 -29.06 -16.94
N ALA A 19 -1.63 -30.33 -16.80
CA ALA A 19 -3.07 -30.62 -16.78
C ALA A 19 -3.67 -30.21 -15.43
N VAL A 20 -4.90 -29.66 -15.45
CA VAL A 20 -5.66 -29.44 -14.24
C VAL A 20 -5.91 -30.77 -13.53
N PRO A 21 -5.54 -30.92 -12.24
CA PRO A 21 -5.73 -32.18 -11.53
C PRO A 21 -7.22 -32.51 -11.39
N GLY A 22 -7.55 -33.80 -11.49
CA GLY A 22 -8.91 -34.28 -11.21
C GLY A 22 -9.27 -34.09 -9.73
N GLY A 23 -10.56 -33.85 -9.46
CA GLY A 23 -11.08 -33.78 -8.08
C GLY A 23 -10.78 -32.49 -7.35
N VAL A 24 -10.61 -31.38 -8.09
CA VAL A 24 -10.57 -30.04 -7.49
C VAL A 24 -11.88 -29.79 -6.75
N PRO A 25 -11.87 -29.37 -5.47
CA PRO A 25 -13.10 -29.10 -4.72
C PRO A 25 -13.94 -28.01 -5.38
N GLU A 26 -15.26 -28.11 -5.19
CA GLU A 26 -16.17 -27.03 -5.56
C GLU A 26 -15.80 -25.73 -4.79
N GLY A 27 -15.86 -24.58 -5.46
CA GLY A 27 -15.49 -23.27 -4.89
C GLY A 27 -14.03 -22.91 -5.01
N VAL A 28 -13.15 -23.82 -5.49
CA VAL A 28 -11.75 -23.49 -5.80
C VAL A 28 -11.64 -22.92 -7.20
N THR A 29 -11.21 -21.68 -7.32
CA THR A 29 -10.93 -21.03 -8.62
C THR A 29 -9.62 -21.54 -9.21
N ILE A 30 -9.65 -21.98 -10.46
CA ILE A 30 -8.47 -22.48 -11.17
C ILE A 30 -7.84 -21.33 -11.94
N LEU A 31 -6.55 -21.09 -11.68
CA LEU A 31 -5.72 -20.12 -12.42
C LEU A 31 -4.68 -20.93 -13.23
N GLN A 32 -4.81 -20.90 -14.55
CA GLN A 32 -3.90 -21.59 -15.47
C GLN A 32 -2.83 -20.63 -15.96
N GLN A 33 -1.56 -20.89 -15.66
CA GLN A 33 -0.45 -20.11 -16.23
C GLN A 33 -0.25 -20.38 -17.73
N PRO A 34 0.26 -19.40 -18.52
CA PRO A 34 0.66 -18.06 -18.07
C PRO A 34 -0.54 -17.19 -17.72
N LEU A 35 -0.34 -16.20 -16.83
CA LEU A 35 -1.27 -15.12 -16.54
C LEU A 35 -0.58 -13.82 -17.03
N ASP A 36 -0.80 -13.47 -18.27
CA ASP A 36 -0.12 -12.38 -18.98
C ASP A 36 -1.08 -11.33 -19.59
N GLU A 37 -2.38 -11.50 -19.34
CA GLU A 37 -3.42 -10.53 -19.72
C GLU A 37 -4.22 -10.14 -18.45
N ILE A 38 -3.52 -9.61 -17.44
CA ILE A 38 -4.13 -9.26 -16.13
C ILE A 38 -4.81 -7.90 -16.20
N TYR A 39 -6.02 -7.80 -15.66
CA TYR A 39 -6.65 -6.53 -15.32
C TYR A 39 -6.32 -6.15 -13.88
N LEU A 40 -5.43 -5.18 -13.69
CA LEU A 40 -4.98 -4.70 -12.39
C LEU A 40 -5.78 -3.49 -11.92
N VAL A 41 -6.57 -3.68 -10.87
CA VAL A 41 -7.30 -2.62 -10.16
C VAL A 41 -6.68 -2.32 -8.80
N ALA A 42 -6.08 -3.33 -8.17
CA ALA A 42 -5.33 -3.22 -6.92
C ALA A 42 -4.00 -2.48 -7.11
N SER A 43 -4.05 -1.14 -7.09
CA SER A 43 -2.88 -0.30 -7.43
C SER A 43 -1.64 -0.54 -6.57
N ALA A 44 -1.79 -1.03 -5.34
CA ALA A 44 -0.66 -1.38 -4.46
C ALA A 44 0.16 -2.58 -4.99
N ALA A 45 -0.43 -3.43 -5.83
CA ALA A 45 0.28 -4.57 -6.41
C ALA A 45 1.23 -4.18 -7.55
N MET A 46 1.00 -3.04 -8.23
CA MET A 46 1.79 -2.62 -9.40
C MET A 46 3.29 -2.53 -9.11
N ASP A 47 3.66 -2.04 -7.94
CA ASP A 47 5.06 -1.96 -7.52
C ASP A 47 5.75 -3.34 -7.55
N SER A 48 5.08 -4.35 -7.02
CA SER A 48 5.60 -5.73 -7.06
C SER A 48 5.78 -6.26 -8.48
N PHE A 49 4.85 -5.96 -9.40
CA PHE A 49 5.01 -6.31 -10.81
C PHE A 49 6.16 -5.53 -11.47
N ALA A 50 6.31 -4.25 -11.14
CA ALA A 50 7.41 -3.43 -11.65
C ALA A 50 8.78 -3.93 -11.16
N GLN A 51 8.90 -4.25 -9.87
CA GLN A 51 10.15 -4.78 -9.27
C GLN A 51 10.50 -6.20 -9.77
N LEU A 52 9.49 -6.97 -10.17
CA LEU A 52 9.67 -8.27 -10.79
C LEU A 52 9.96 -8.20 -12.31
N ASP A 53 10.06 -6.98 -12.88
CA ASP A 53 10.17 -6.80 -14.34
C ASP A 53 9.07 -7.58 -15.08
N ALA A 54 7.81 -7.32 -14.71
CA ALA A 54 6.63 -8.04 -15.15
C ALA A 54 5.40 -7.14 -15.38
N VAL A 55 5.62 -5.85 -15.63
CA VAL A 55 4.52 -4.92 -15.98
C VAL A 55 3.84 -5.34 -17.28
N ASP A 56 4.56 -6.04 -18.14
CA ASP A 56 4.04 -6.63 -19.39
C ASP A 56 2.97 -7.73 -19.16
N SER A 57 2.88 -8.29 -17.95
CA SER A 57 1.77 -9.17 -17.57
C SER A 57 0.45 -8.43 -17.33
N ILE A 58 0.49 -7.10 -17.23
CA ILE A 58 -0.66 -6.26 -16.94
C ILE A 58 -1.17 -5.65 -18.25
N ARG A 59 -2.24 -6.23 -18.79
CA ARG A 59 -2.85 -5.72 -20.03
C ARG A 59 -3.80 -4.56 -19.77
N PHE A 60 -4.47 -4.54 -18.61
CA PHE A 60 -5.47 -3.54 -18.28
C PHE A 60 -5.20 -2.91 -16.93
N SER A 61 -5.42 -1.60 -16.87
CA SER A 61 -5.27 -0.81 -15.65
C SER A 61 -6.61 -0.26 -15.17
N GLY A 62 -6.88 -0.38 -13.87
CA GLY A 62 -7.99 0.29 -13.19
C GLY A 62 -7.75 1.78 -12.95
N ARG A 63 -6.55 2.28 -13.29
CA ARG A 63 -6.14 3.67 -13.15
C ARG A 63 -5.74 4.26 -14.50
N LYS A 64 -5.95 5.57 -14.66
CA LYS A 64 -5.43 6.32 -15.80
C LYS A 64 -3.92 6.52 -15.65
N GLU A 65 -3.23 6.74 -16.76
CA GLU A 65 -1.79 7.04 -16.78
C GLU A 65 -1.40 8.16 -15.83
N SER A 66 -2.19 9.25 -15.78
CA SER A 66 -1.96 10.41 -14.90
C SER A 66 -1.99 10.10 -13.41
N ASP A 67 -2.61 8.98 -13.02
CA ASP A 67 -2.83 8.59 -11.62
C ASP A 67 -1.77 7.62 -11.11
N TRP A 68 -0.85 7.19 -11.99
CA TRP A 68 0.29 6.37 -11.63
C TRP A 68 1.49 7.22 -11.22
N TYR A 69 2.20 6.79 -10.19
CA TYR A 69 3.52 7.29 -9.79
C TYR A 69 4.64 6.34 -10.19
N ILE A 70 4.33 5.07 -10.47
CA ILE A 70 5.25 4.04 -10.95
C ILE A 70 5.52 4.29 -12.43
N GLU A 71 6.79 4.58 -12.77
CA GLU A 71 7.16 5.02 -14.12
C GLU A 71 6.94 3.93 -15.17
N GLN A 72 7.26 2.67 -14.85
CA GLN A 72 7.05 1.54 -15.76
C GLN A 72 5.57 1.39 -16.15
N ALA A 73 4.64 1.68 -15.22
CA ALA A 73 3.21 1.65 -15.53
C ALA A 73 2.81 2.78 -16.50
N LYS A 74 3.36 3.99 -16.32
CA LYS A 74 3.13 5.11 -17.26
C LYS A 74 3.70 4.82 -18.65
N GLU A 75 4.92 4.29 -18.69
CA GLU A 75 5.58 3.93 -19.96
C GLU A 75 4.75 2.89 -20.72
N ALA A 76 4.29 1.84 -20.04
CA ALA A 76 3.44 0.82 -20.65
C ALA A 76 2.10 1.39 -21.18
N MET A 77 1.49 2.31 -20.43
CA MET A 77 0.25 2.97 -20.87
C MET A 77 0.50 3.93 -22.06
N SER A 78 1.56 4.72 -22.00
CA SER A 78 1.94 5.63 -23.09
C SER A 78 2.29 4.87 -24.38
N ALA A 79 2.88 3.67 -24.27
CA ALA A 79 3.17 2.80 -25.40
C ALA A 79 1.92 2.09 -25.96
N GLY A 80 0.84 2.02 -25.18
CA GLY A 80 -0.37 1.28 -25.53
C GLY A 80 -0.30 -0.22 -25.22
N ASP A 81 0.73 -0.64 -24.49
CA ASP A 81 0.90 -2.01 -24.03
C ASP A 81 -0.05 -2.30 -22.87
N MET A 82 -0.34 -1.30 -22.03
CA MET A 82 -1.35 -1.34 -20.97
C MET A 82 -2.48 -0.34 -21.27
N LEU A 83 -3.73 -0.77 -21.15
CA LEU A 83 -4.92 0.02 -21.48
C LEU A 83 -5.70 0.37 -20.21
N TYR A 84 -6.22 1.60 -20.14
CA TYR A 84 -7.20 1.94 -19.10
C TYR A 84 -8.53 1.24 -19.41
N ALA A 85 -9.00 0.37 -18.54
CA ALA A 85 -10.21 -0.42 -18.69
C ALA A 85 -11.28 -0.12 -17.64
N GLY A 86 -11.32 1.11 -17.14
CA GLY A 86 -12.29 1.53 -16.12
C GLY A 86 -11.77 1.37 -14.69
N LYS A 87 -12.59 1.72 -13.70
CA LYS A 87 -12.32 1.56 -12.27
C LYS A 87 -13.08 0.34 -11.72
N TYR A 88 -12.78 -0.07 -10.50
CA TYR A 88 -13.39 -1.22 -9.82
C TYR A 88 -14.93 -1.32 -9.96
N SER A 89 -15.65 -0.18 -9.94
CA SER A 89 -17.12 -0.14 -9.99
C SER A 89 -17.71 0.03 -11.40
N GLU A 90 -16.88 0.31 -12.41
CA GLU A 90 -17.28 0.60 -13.79
C GLU A 90 -16.22 0.10 -14.79
N PRO A 91 -15.99 -1.24 -14.86
CA PRO A 91 -15.06 -1.79 -15.85
C PRO A 91 -15.59 -1.68 -17.28
N ASP A 92 -14.69 -1.52 -18.23
CA ASP A 92 -15.00 -1.62 -19.66
C ASP A 92 -15.01 -3.09 -20.11
N TYR A 93 -16.10 -3.78 -19.86
CA TYR A 93 -16.25 -5.20 -20.19
C TYR A 93 -16.05 -5.49 -21.68
N GLU A 94 -16.45 -4.56 -22.58
CA GLU A 94 -16.30 -4.75 -24.02
C GLU A 94 -14.81 -4.75 -24.40
N LEU A 95 -14.05 -3.81 -23.90
CA LEU A 95 -12.60 -3.75 -24.10
C LEU A 95 -11.91 -5.00 -23.53
N ILE A 96 -12.21 -5.36 -22.29
CA ILE A 96 -11.59 -6.49 -21.57
C ILE A 96 -11.85 -7.81 -22.34
N LEU A 97 -13.09 -8.04 -22.75
CA LEU A 97 -13.45 -9.25 -23.50
C LEU A 97 -12.85 -9.28 -24.90
N SER A 98 -12.73 -8.14 -25.58
CA SER A 98 -12.23 -8.09 -26.96
C SER A 98 -10.74 -8.40 -27.07
N GLN A 99 -9.98 -8.15 -25.99
CA GLN A 99 -8.53 -8.36 -25.96
C GLN A 99 -8.13 -9.66 -25.23
N GLY A 100 -9.04 -10.23 -24.44
CA GLY A 100 -8.76 -11.33 -23.52
C GLY A 100 -8.32 -10.84 -22.14
N CYS A 101 -8.69 -11.59 -21.10
CA CYS A 101 -8.27 -11.33 -19.72
C CYS A 101 -8.20 -12.63 -18.96
N ASP A 102 -7.05 -12.93 -18.35
CA ASP A 102 -6.79 -14.19 -17.64
C ASP A 102 -7.18 -14.09 -16.16
N LEU A 103 -7.08 -12.88 -15.59
CA LEU A 103 -7.31 -12.62 -14.18
C LEU A 103 -7.67 -11.16 -13.95
N VAL A 104 -8.69 -10.92 -13.14
CA VAL A 104 -8.95 -9.60 -12.54
C VAL A 104 -8.33 -9.57 -11.15
N LEU A 105 -7.38 -8.67 -10.92
CA LEU A 105 -6.76 -8.44 -9.63
C LEU A 105 -7.38 -7.18 -8.99
N GLU A 106 -8.44 -7.40 -8.22
CA GLU A 106 -9.23 -6.36 -7.58
C GLU A 106 -8.69 -5.96 -6.20
N ASN A 107 -9.04 -4.76 -5.76
CA ASN A 107 -8.88 -4.35 -4.38
C ASN A 107 -10.20 -4.51 -3.60
N THR A 108 -10.15 -4.36 -2.27
CA THR A 108 -11.30 -4.56 -1.39
C THR A 108 -12.44 -3.55 -1.56
N MET A 109 -12.23 -2.46 -2.31
CA MET A 109 -13.31 -1.52 -2.66
C MET A 109 -14.38 -2.20 -3.53
N ILE A 110 -14.03 -3.29 -4.21
CA ILE A 110 -14.97 -4.08 -5.02
C ILE A 110 -16.16 -4.62 -4.20
N TYR A 111 -15.99 -4.80 -2.87
CA TYR A 111 -17.09 -5.22 -2.00
C TYR A 111 -18.23 -4.20 -1.90
N HIS A 112 -18.01 -2.95 -2.36
CA HIS A 112 -19.08 -1.95 -2.53
C HIS A 112 -19.83 -2.09 -3.87
N SER A 113 -19.35 -2.95 -4.78
CA SER A 113 -19.91 -3.23 -6.10
C SER A 113 -19.86 -4.72 -6.41
N PRO A 114 -20.45 -5.60 -5.58
CA PRO A 114 -20.33 -7.05 -5.72
C PRO A 114 -20.84 -7.58 -7.05
N GLU A 115 -21.76 -6.85 -7.71
CA GLU A 115 -22.29 -7.16 -9.04
C GLU A 115 -21.18 -7.19 -10.11
N VAL A 116 -20.07 -6.50 -9.91
CA VAL A 116 -18.92 -6.51 -10.82
C VAL A 116 -18.20 -7.86 -10.76
N ILE A 117 -18.03 -8.42 -9.55
CA ILE A 117 -17.45 -9.76 -9.37
C ILE A 117 -18.33 -10.79 -10.08
N GLU A 118 -19.64 -10.77 -9.79
CA GLU A 118 -20.62 -11.69 -10.40
C GLU A 118 -20.62 -11.60 -11.95
N GLN A 119 -20.43 -10.40 -12.48
CA GLN A 119 -20.35 -10.19 -13.92
C GLN A 119 -19.08 -10.81 -14.52
N PHE A 120 -17.89 -10.62 -13.93
CA PHE A 120 -16.65 -11.25 -14.38
C PHE A 120 -16.73 -12.77 -14.30
N GLU A 121 -17.27 -13.32 -13.21
CA GLU A 121 -17.46 -14.76 -13.05
C GLU A 121 -18.42 -15.33 -14.12
N THR A 122 -19.52 -14.61 -14.43
CA THR A 122 -20.45 -14.98 -15.51
C THR A 122 -19.75 -15.00 -16.89
N LEU A 123 -18.78 -14.11 -17.09
CA LEU A 123 -17.97 -14.04 -18.30
C LEU A 123 -16.83 -15.09 -18.32
N GLY A 124 -16.68 -15.85 -17.24
CA GLY A 124 -15.64 -16.86 -17.09
C GLY A 124 -14.26 -16.32 -16.79
N ILE A 125 -14.17 -15.05 -16.36
CA ILE A 125 -12.92 -14.39 -15.97
C ILE A 125 -12.76 -14.49 -14.46
N PRO A 126 -11.72 -15.15 -13.94
CA PRO A 126 -11.49 -15.26 -12.51
C PRO A 126 -11.19 -13.91 -11.87
N VAL A 127 -11.69 -13.69 -10.64
CA VAL A 127 -11.42 -12.51 -9.84
C VAL A 127 -10.67 -12.90 -8.58
N LEU A 128 -9.55 -12.26 -8.32
CA LEU A 128 -8.79 -12.33 -7.07
C LEU A 128 -8.90 -10.98 -6.38
N VAL A 129 -9.50 -10.95 -5.20
CA VAL A 129 -9.54 -9.73 -4.38
C VAL A 129 -8.28 -9.68 -3.51
N GLU A 130 -7.43 -8.74 -3.80
CA GLU A 130 -6.17 -8.48 -3.14
C GLU A 130 -6.43 -7.83 -1.77
N MET A 131 -5.75 -8.30 -0.73
CA MET A 131 -5.99 -7.87 0.65
C MET A 131 -4.75 -7.34 1.36
N SER A 132 -3.68 -7.00 0.64
CA SER A 132 -2.45 -6.48 1.27
C SER A 132 -2.71 -5.22 2.09
N SER A 133 -3.70 -4.41 1.68
CA SER A 133 -4.09 -3.20 2.41
C SER A 133 -4.69 -3.46 3.79
N TYR A 134 -5.09 -4.70 4.08
CA TYR A 134 -5.58 -5.14 5.40
C TYR A 134 -4.49 -5.77 6.28
N GLU A 135 -3.30 -6.00 5.72
CA GLU A 135 -2.18 -6.46 6.53
C GLU A 135 -1.75 -5.36 7.52
N SER A 136 -1.78 -5.71 8.79
CA SER A 136 -1.38 -4.80 9.87
C SER A 136 0.13 -4.78 10.10
N GLU A 137 0.85 -5.77 9.58
CA GLU A 137 2.30 -5.86 9.66
C GLU A 137 2.93 -5.25 8.40
N PRO A 138 3.88 -4.30 8.52
CA PRO A 138 4.54 -3.68 7.36
C PRO A 138 5.12 -4.71 6.40
N PHE A 139 5.86 -5.68 6.94
CA PHE A 139 6.50 -6.72 6.13
C PHE A 139 5.52 -7.77 5.61
N GLY A 140 4.36 -7.95 6.27
CA GLY A 140 3.25 -8.74 5.74
C GLY A 140 2.72 -8.17 4.43
N ARG A 141 2.62 -6.82 4.32
CA ARG A 141 2.26 -6.15 3.07
C ARG A 141 3.26 -6.41 1.96
N MET A 142 4.55 -6.34 2.26
CA MET A 142 5.63 -6.61 1.30
C MET A 142 5.63 -8.08 0.86
N GLU A 143 5.30 -9.01 1.76
CA GLU A 143 5.30 -10.44 1.48
C GLU A 143 4.32 -10.86 0.38
N TRP A 144 3.32 -10.03 0.08
CA TRP A 144 2.38 -10.25 -1.02
C TRP A 144 3.07 -10.36 -2.39
N ILE A 145 4.29 -9.84 -2.55
CA ILE A 145 5.10 -10.06 -3.76
C ILE A 145 5.26 -11.55 -4.08
N LYS A 146 5.31 -12.44 -3.06
CA LYS A 146 5.42 -13.89 -3.27
C LYS A 146 4.18 -14.48 -3.93
N LEU A 147 2.99 -13.92 -3.63
CA LEU A 147 1.76 -14.29 -4.34
C LEU A 147 1.82 -13.82 -5.79
N TYR A 148 2.16 -12.55 -6.02
CA TYR A 148 2.25 -12.01 -7.38
C TYR A 148 3.30 -12.73 -8.21
N GLY A 149 4.48 -12.99 -7.65
CA GLY A 149 5.49 -13.82 -8.30
C GLY A 149 5.00 -15.23 -8.64
N ALA A 150 4.19 -15.84 -7.75
CA ALA A 150 3.60 -17.15 -8.04
C ALA A 150 2.58 -17.09 -9.20
N LEU A 151 1.79 -16.02 -9.32
CA LEU A 151 0.82 -15.85 -10.41
C LEU A 151 1.50 -15.84 -11.78
N ILE A 152 2.66 -15.19 -11.88
CA ILE A 152 3.39 -14.98 -13.15
C ILE A 152 4.61 -15.91 -13.33
N GLY A 153 4.81 -16.89 -12.46
CA GLY A 153 5.90 -17.87 -12.55
C GLY A 153 7.29 -17.35 -12.15
N LYS A 154 7.35 -16.26 -11.35
CA LYS A 154 8.59 -15.63 -10.85
C LYS A 154 8.75 -15.78 -9.32
N GLU A 155 8.45 -16.97 -8.78
CA GLU A 155 8.45 -17.21 -7.33
C GLU A 155 9.82 -17.05 -6.68
N ASN A 156 10.88 -17.46 -7.38
CA ASN A 156 12.24 -17.38 -6.85
C ASN A 156 12.72 -15.94 -6.80
N GLU A 157 12.43 -15.16 -7.83
CA GLU A 157 12.74 -13.72 -7.93
C GLU A 157 11.98 -12.95 -6.85
N ALA A 158 10.71 -13.25 -6.67
CA ALA A 158 9.87 -12.64 -5.63
C ALA A 158 10.38 -12.94 -4.22
N ALA A 159 10.78 -14.17 -3.96
CA ALA A 159 11.37 -14.55 -2.68
C ALA A 159 12.70 -13.85 -2.43
N ALA A 160 13.57 -13.76 -3.45
CA ALA A 160 14.86 -13.09 -3.35
C ALA A 160 14.72 -11.58 -3.08
N LEU A 161 13.80 -10.91 -3.80
CA LEU A 161 13.53 -9.49 -3.58
C LEU A 161 12.98 -9.23 -2.17
N PHE A 162 12.06 -10.05 -1.69
CA PHE A 162 11.54 -9.93 -0.32
C PHE A 162 12.68 -10.09 0.72
N GLU A 163 13.55 -11.08 0.57
CA GLU A 163 14.68 -11.30 1.47
C GLU A 163 15.67 -10.13 1.43
N GLU A 164 15.98 -9.58 0.24
CA GLU A 164 16.83 -8.40 0.08
C GLU A 164 16.27 -7.19 0.86
N LYS A 165 14.96 -6.92 0.72
CA LYS A 165 14.29 -5.85 1.46
C LYS A 165 14.32 -6.08 2.98
N MET A 166 14.13 -7.32 3.44
CA MET A 166 14.23 -7.66 4.85
C MET A 166 15.65 -7.50 5.39
N ASP A 167 16.66 -7.85 4.61
CA ASP A 167 18.07 -7.68 4.98
C ASP A 167 18.43 -6.19 5.17
N SER A 168 17.87 -5.29 4.36
CA SER A 168 18.11 -3.84 4.44
C SER A 168 17.74 -3.23 5.80
N VAL A 169 16.76 -3.79 6.50
CA VAL A 169 16.27 -3.31 7.81
C VAL A 169 16.78 -4.13 8.99
N SER A 170 17.48 -5.24 8.76
CA SER A 170 17.89 -6.19 9.81
C SER A 170 18.70 -5.53 10.94
N GLY A 171 19.55 -4.57 10.61
CA GLY A 171 20.34 -3.80 11.60
C GLY A 171 19.50 -2.82 12.42
N ILE A 172 18.38 -2.35 11.88
CA ILE A 172 17.48 -1.40 12.54
C ILE A 172 16.55 -2.13 13.52
N LEU A 173 16.01 -3.28 13.11
CA LEU A 173 15.07 -4.05 13.92
C LEU A 173 15.64 -4.52 15.28
N GLY A 174 16.94 -4.58 15.41
CA GLY A 174 17.65 -4.91 16.65
C GLY A 174 18.19 -3.70 17.42
N ALA A 175 17.97 -2.48 16.90
CA ALA A 175 18.51 -1.26 17.52
C ALA A 175 17.78 -0.89 18.81
N ALA A 176 18.46 -0.18 19.71
CA ALA A 176 17.86 0.34 20.92
C ALA A 176 16.83 1.44 20.59
N PRO A 177 15.70 1.50 21.33
CA PRO A 177 14.72 2.58 21.15
C PRO A 177 15.36 3.96 21.33
N THR A 178 14.95 4.90 20.48
CA THR A 178 15.48 6.28 20.47
C THR A 178 14.89 7.14 21.60
N GLY A 179 13.78 6.72 22.19
CA GLY A 179 13.00 7.47 23.17
C GLY A 179 12.29 8.69 22.59
N LYS A 180 12.21 8.82 21.26
CA LYS A 180 11.51 9.90 20.58
C LYS A 180 10.08 9.52 20.23
N THR A 181 9.17 10.45 20.46
CA THR A 181 7.75 10.30 20.16
C THR A 181 7.43 10.83 18.77
N VAL A 182 6.56 10.10 18.05
CA VAL A 182 6.17 10.40 16.67
C VAL A 182 4.65 10.36 16.56
N THR A 183 4.05 11.30 15.84
CA THR A 183 2.66 11.21 15.40
C THR A 183 2.56 11.28 13.89
N PHE A 184 1.58 10.54 13.33
CA PHE A 184 1.24 10.49 11.92
C PHE A 184 -0.22 10.90 11.74
N PHE A 185 -0.47 11.95 10.94
CA PHE A 185 -1.80 12.53 10.86
C PHE A 185 -2.04 13.30 9.54
N TYR A 186 -3.31 13.64 9.29
CA TYR A 186 -3.69 14.74 8.40
C TYR A 186 -4.88 15.52 8.96
N VAL A 187 -5.02 16.77 8.53
CA VAL A 187 -6.16 17.63 8.90
C VAL A 187 -7.26 17.45 7.87
N THR A 188 -8.46 17.13 8.31
CA THR A 188 -9.63 16.97 7.44
C THR A 188 -10.23 18.33 7.06
N SER A 189 -11.02 18.39 5.99
CA SER A 189 -11.65 19.63 5.50
C SER A 189 -12.55 20.35 6.51
N ASN A 190 -12.98 19.67 7.57
CA ASN A 190 -13.78 20.23 8.66
C ASN A 190 -12.94 20.54 9.92
N GLY A 191 -11.61 20.52 9.84
CA GLY A 191 -10.70 20.85 10.93
C GLY A 191 -10.50 19.74 11.97
N ALA A 192 -11.07 18.56 11.76
CA ALA A 192 -10.74 17.40 12.59
C ALA A 192 -9.41 16.78 12.14
N VAL A 193 -8.84 15.89 12.95
CA VAL A 193 -7.57 15.23 12.67
C VAL A 193 -7.80 13.73 12.47
N ASN A 194 -7.33 13.21 11.36
CA ASN A 194 -7.28 11.78 11.14
C ASN A 194 -5.90 11.25 11.53
N VAL A 195 -5.86 10.26 12.39
CA VAL A 195 -4.64 9.62 12.90
C VAL A 195 -4.70 8.12 12.66
N ARG A 196 -3.54 7.46 12.62
CA ARG A 196 -3.46 6.00 12.55
C ARG A 196 -3.78 5.38 13.90
N LYS A 197 -4.39 4.18 13.88
CA LYS A 197 -4.50 3.36 15.08
C LYS A 197 -3.14 2.76 15.45
N SER A 198 -2.96 2.40 16.71
CA SER A 198 -1.73 1.76 17.22
C SER A 198 -1.41 0.42 16.52
N THR A 199 -2.44 -0.26 16.02
CA THR A 199 -2.32 -1.53 15.30
C THR A 199 -2.03 -1.37 13.80
N ASP A 200 -2.05 -0.14 13.26
CA ASP A 200 -1.77 0.13 11.85
C ASP A 200 -0.29 -0.07 11.50
N TYR A 201 -0.03 -0.46 10.26
CA TYR A 201 1.33 -0.72 9.77
C TYR A 201 2.26 0.49 9.87
N VAL A 202 1.77 1.72 9.74
CA VAL A 202 2.59 2.94 9.91
C VAL A 202 3.03 3.10 11.36
N ALA A 203 2.11 2.89 12.33
CA ALA A 203 2.43 2.93 13.75
C ALA A 203 3.47 1.85 14.12
N LYS A 204 3.32 0.65 13.56
CA LYS A 204 4.28 -0.45 13.72
C LYS A 204 5.63 -0.15 13.07
N SER A 205 5.66 0.47 11.89
CA SER A 205 6.92 0.92 11.24
C SER A 205 7.67 1.93 12.11
N ILE A 206 6.96 2.86 12.76
CA ILE A 206 7.55 3.79 13.72
C ILE A 206 8.20 3.04 14.89
N ALA A 207 7.50 2.05 15.45
CA ALA A 207 8.05 1.23 16.53
C ALA A 207 9.26 0.39 16.08
N MET A 208 9.21 -0.21 14.89
CA MET A 208 10.34 -0.95 14.28
C MET A 208 11.57 -0.05 14.08
N ALA A 209 11.35 1.21 13.74
CA ALA A 209 12.41 2.21 13.59
C ALA A 209 12.99 2.72 14.93
N GLY A 210 12.45 2.28 16.06
CA GLY A 210 12.89 2.66 17.40
C GLY A 210 12.20 3.92 17.95
N GLY A 211 11.10 4.38 17.33
CA GLY A 211 10.26 5.46 17.83
C GLY A 211 9.10 4.98 18.70
N GLU A 212 8.47 5.91 19.39
CA GLU A 212 7.24 5.68 20.15
C GLU A 212 6.07 6.40 19.44
N TYR A 213 5.12 5.63 18.92
CA TYR A 213 3.96 6.21 18.26
C TYR A 213 2.97 6.80 19.27
N VAL A 214 2.56 8.06 19.07
CA VAL A 214 1.53 8.72 19.88
C VAL A 214 0.15 8.22 19.43
N SER A 215 -0.43 7.30 20.19
CA SER A 215 -1.71 6.68 19.88
C SER A 215 -2.88 7.44 20.52
N PHE A 216 -4.02 7.44 19.84
CA PHE A 216 -5.27 8.05 20.27
C PHE A 216 -6.42 7.04 20.38
N ASP A 217 -6.15 5.79 20.09
CA ASP A 217 -7.08 4.68 20.21
C ASP A 217 -6.85 3.94 21.55
N ASN A 218 -7.96 3.55 22.20
CA ASN A 218 -7.93 2.75 23.42
C ASN A 218 -8.32 1.29 23.13
N THR A 219 -8.39 0.89 21.87
CA THR A 219 -8.92 -0.43 21.49
C THR A 219 -7.83 -1.33 20.95
N GLU A 220 -7.68 -2.50 21.58
CA GLU A 220 -6.91 -3.64 21.05
C GLU A 220 -7.67 -4.36 19.91
N GLU A 221 -8.76 -3.78 19.41
CA GLU A 221 -9.55 -4.39 18.35
C GLU A 221 -8.79 -4.35 17.02
N GLU A 222 -8.42 -5.50 16.53
CA GLU A 222 -7.97 -5.77 15.18
C GLU A 222 -9.15 -5.62 14.21
N ASN A 223 -9.59 -4.40 13.93
CA ASN A 223 -10.58 -4.20 12.90
C ASN A 223 -9.94 -3.60 11.64
N ALA A 224 -10.63 -3.77 10.50
CA ALA A 224 -10.16 -3.35 9.19
C ALA A 224 -9.94 -1.82 9.04
N GLN A 225 -10.37 -1.01 9.98
CA GLN A 225 -10.15 0.43 9.94
C GLN A 225 -8.81 0.78 10.58
N SER A 226 -7.87 1.22 9.77
CA SER A 226 -6.52 1.61 10.19
C SER A 226 -6.44 3.02 10.78
N THR A 227 -7.53 3.80 10.76
CA THR A 227 -7.56 5.21 11.18
C THR A 227 -8.70 5.51 12.13
N VAL A 228 -8.53 6.60 12.89
CA VAL A 228 -9.59 7.21 13.68
C VAL A 228 -9.56 8.74 13.48
N THR A 229 -10.75 9.37 13.44
CA THR A 229 -10.87 10.81 13.36
C THR A 229 -11.18 11.37 14.74
N ILE A 230 -10.37 12.33 15.19
CA ILE A 230 -10.47 12.98 16.52
C ILE A 230 -10.58 14.49 16.35
N GLN A 231 -11.03 15.17 17.40
CA GLN A 231 -11.06 16.64 17.41
C GLN A 231 -9.65 17.20 17.61
N MET A 232 -9.40 18.40 17.07
CA MET A 232 -8.09 19.07 17.15
C MET A 232 -7.63 19.26 18.59
N GLU A 233 -8.53 19.55 19.53
CA GLU A 233 -8.19 19.73 20.94
C GLU A 233 -7.67 18.44 21.58
N ALA A 234 -8.22 17.28 21.19
CA ALA A 234 -7.75 15.97 21.66
C ALA A 234 -6.38 15.66 21.07
N PHE A 235 -6.17 15.97 19.76
CA PHE A 235 -4.88 15.84 19.09
C PHE A 235 -3.83 16.73 19.75
N TYR A 236 -4.14 18.00 19.97
CA TYR A 236 -3.26 18.92 20.69
C TYR A 236 -2.88 18.39 22.07
N SER A 237 -3.87 17.98 22.86
CA SER A 237 -3.61 17.46 24.22
C SER A 237 -2.68 16.24 24.25
N GLY A 238 -2.76 15.36 23.23
CA GLY A 238 -1.97 14.12 23.18
C GLY A 238 -0.63 14.25 22.46
N ALA A 239 -0.51 15.16 21.47
CA ALA A 239 0.63 15.17 20.55
C ALA A 239 1.43 16.49 20.52
N HIS A 240 1.04 17.56 21.26
CA HIS A 240 1.76 18.83 21.18
C HIS A 240 3.23 18.73 21.62
N ASP A 241 3.57 17.80 22.50
CA ASP A 241 4.94 17.53 22.96
C ASP A 241 5.69 16.49 22.10
N ALA A 242 5.08 15.96 21.02
CA ALA A 242 5.73 14.99 20.16
C ALA A 242 7.04 15.53 19.57
N ASP A 243 8.06 14.66 19.47
CA ASP A 243 9.37 15.03 18.94
C ASP A 243 9.38 15.18 17.41
N VAL A 244 8.52 14.40 16.74
CA VAL A 244 8.43 14.35 15.27
C VAL A 244 6.95 14.37 14.86
N LEU A 245 6.62 15.21 13.91
CA LEU A 245 5.35 15.20 13.20
C LEU A 245 5.53 14.67 11.78
N ILE A 246 4.72 13.71 11.39
CA ILE A 246 4.64 13.22 10.00
C ILE A 246 3.25 13.53 9.48
N TYR A 247 3.18 14.44 8.52
CA TYR A 247 1.93 14.83 7.89
C TYR A 247 1.68 14.02 6.62
N ASN A 248 0.49 13.41 6.52
CA ASN A 248 0.07 12.69 5.32
C ASN A 248 -0.43 13.67 4.25
N SER A 249 0.48 14.38 3.61
CA SER A 249 0.21 15.42 2.63
C SER A 249 -0.34 14.89 1.29
N ILE A 250 -0.38 13.58 1.09
CA ILE A 250 -0.96 12.96 -0.14
C ILE A 250 -2.44 13.34 -0.28
N ILE A 251 -3.14 13.53 0.84
CA ILE A 251 -4.55 13.91 0.88
C ILE A 251 -4.76 15.33 0.32
N ASP A 252 -3.81 16.26 0.55
CA ASP A 252 -3.92 17.69 0.17
C ASP A 252 -3.11 18.02 -1.10
N GLY A 253 -2.60 17.01 -1.81
CA GLY A 253 -1.80 17.22 -3.01
C GLY A 253 -0.33 17.54 -2.76
N GLY A 254 0.13 17.50 -1.51
CA GLY A 254 1.50 17.70 -1.08
C GLY A 254 1.74 19.08 -0.44
N LEU A 255 2.44 19.11 0.68
CA LEU A 255 2.95 20.32 1.34
C LEU A 255 4.47 20.34 1.23
N THR A 256 5.03 21.54 1.17
CA THR A 256 6.48 21.77 1.06
C THR A 256 7.04 22.65 2.17
N THR A 257 6.18 23.43 2.82
CA THR A 257 6.56 24.39 3.84
C THR A 257 5.73 24.27 5.12
N ILE A 258 6.30 24.72 6.23
CA ILE A 258 5.61 24.87 7.51
C ILE A 258 4.44 25.87 7.38
N ASP A 259 4.63 26.96 6.64
CA ASP A 259 3.58 27.98 6.44
C ASP A 259 2.33 27.38 5.76
N GLU A 260 2.50 26.48 4.80
CA GLU A 260 1.38 25.75 4.17
C GLU A 260 0.64 24.88 5.19
N LEU A 261 1.36 24.19 6.07
CA LEU A 261 0.77 23.39 7.15
C LEU A 261 0.00 24.27 8.14
N LEU A 262 0.58 25.42 8.56
CA LEU A 262 -0.06 26.36 9.49
C LEU A 262 -1.24 27.10 8.86
N ALA A 263 -1.29 27.20 7.53
CA ALA A 263 -2.47 27.73 6.83
C ALA A 263 -3.67 26.75 6.90
N LEU A 264 -3.43 25.44 7.00
CA LEU A 264 -4.48 24.44 7.23
C LEU A 264 -4.99 24.49 8.67
N GLU A 265 -4.07 24.59 9.64
CA GLU A 265 -4.40 24.61 11.08
C GLU A 265 -3.35 25.38 11.88
N PRO A 266 -3.63 26.65 12.23
CA PRO A 266 -2.68 27.52 12.95
C PRO A 266 -2.25 27.01 14.32
N LEU A 267 -3.09 26.19 15.00
CA LEU A 267 -2.77 25.64 16.32
C LEU A 267 -1.53 24.73 16.30
N LEU A 268 -1.21 24.14 15.14
CA LEU A 268 -0.01 23.33 14.97
C LEU A 268 1.29 24.12 15.22
N GLY A 269 1.25 25.46 15.14
CA GLY A 269 2.40 26.31 15.47
C GLY A 269 2.89 26.20 16.91
N ASP A 270 2.03 25.76 17.83
CA ASP A 270 2.38 25.56 19.23
C ASP A 270 3.00 24.17 19.51
N PHE A 271 3.06 23.30 18.50
CA PHE A 271 3.64 21.97 18.67
C PHE A 271 5.17 22.02 18.74
N LYS A 272 5.73 21.26 19.68
CA LYS A 272 7.19 21.16 19.87
C LYS A 272 7.94 20.83 18.59
N ALA A 273 7.44 19.88 17.79
CA ALA A 273 8.09 19.48 16.55
C ALA A 273 8.09 20.62 15.51
N VAL A 274 7.02 21.41 15.42
CA VAL A 274 6.94 22.59 14.52
C VAL A 274 7.95 23.64 14.94
N GLN A 275 8.00 23.96 16.23
CA GLN A 275 8.94 24.95 16.79
C GLN A 275 10.40 24.54 16.60
N ASN A 276 10.70 23.22 16.57
CA ASN A 276 12.03 22.67 16.36
C ASN A 276 12.33 22.35 14.88
N GLY A 277 11.41 22.63 13.95
CA GLY A 277 11.54 22.31 12.54
C GLY A 277 11.67 20.81 12.28
N ASN A 278 10.96 19.98 13.05
CA ASN A 278 10.99 18.52 12.93
C ASN A 278 9.66 17.97 12.42
N VAL A 279 9.24 18.52 11.27
CA VAL A 279 8.01 18.17 10.57
C VAL A 279 8.33 17.61 9.20
N TRP A 280 7.71 16.50 8.89
CA TRP A 280 7.96 15.72 7.67
C TRP A 280 6.64 15.43 6.95
N CYS A 281 6.71 15.24 5.63
CA CYS A 281 5.59 14.82 4.80
C CYS A 281 5.94 13.55 4.05
N LEU A 282 4.93 12.73 3.75
CA LEU A 282 5.07 11.61 2.83
C LEU A 282 5.21 12.08 1.38
N THR A 283 6.00 11.37 0.59
CA THR A 283 6.03 11.48 -0.87
C THR A 283 4.73 10.95 -1.49
N LYS A 284 4.37 11.44 -2.69
CA LYS A 284 3.08 11.14 -3.32
C LYS A 284 2.92 9.69 -3.76
N ASP A 285 4.01 9.02 -4.03
CA ASP A 285 4.11 7.63 -4.49
C ASP A 285 3.94 6.59 -3.38
N PHE A 286 4.08 6.97 -2.13
CA PHE A 286 4.11 6.09 -0.95
C PHE A 286 3.04 4.98 -0.97
N TYR A 287 1.78 5.30 -1.30
CA TYR A 287 0.71 4.30 -1.30
C TYR A 287 0.69 3.38 -2.53
N GLN A 288 1.52 3.62 -3.52
CA GLN A 288 1.65 2.76 -4.69
C GLN A 288 2.88 1.85 -4.62
N GLU A 289 3.81 2.11 -3.72
CA GLU A 289 5.07 1.39 -3.57
C GLU A 289 5.06 0.52 -2.30
N SER A 290 4.22 -0.49 -2.31
CA SER A 290 3.97 -1.35 -1.13
C SER A 290 5.15 -2.26 -0.78
N LEU A 291 6.00 -2.60 -1.73
CA LEU A 291 7.21 -3.40 -1.51
C LEU A 291 8.32 -2.59 -0.83
N GLU A 292 8.27 -1.25 -0.91
CA GLU A 292 9.28 -0.35 -0.37
C GLU A 292 9.03 0.06 1.09
N LEU A 293 8.16 -0.64 1.83
CA LEU A 293 7.88 -0.31 3.24
C LEU A 293 9.09 -0.53 4.17
N SER A 294 10.07 -1.32 3.76
CA SER A 294 11.38 -1.38 4.44
C SER A 294 12.08 -0.02 4.41
N ASP A 295 12.00 0.71 3.29
CA ASP A 295 12.61 2.03 3.18
C ASP A 295 11.91 3.06 4.07
N LEU A 296 10.59 2.92 4.30
CA LEU A 296 9.93 3.73 5.33
C LEU A 296 10.54 3.51 6.72
N VAL A 297 10.84 2.27 7.09
CA VAL A 297 11.49 1.96 8.39
C VAL A 297 12.89 2.57 8.44
N VAL A 298 13.65 2.52 7.35
CA VAL A 298 14.98 3.17 7.24
C VAL A 298 14.85 4.68 7.39
N ASP A 299 13.92 5.30 6.69
CA ASP A 299 13.67 6.75 6.75
C ASP A 299 13.30 7.20 8.16
N LEU A 300 12.35 6.48 8.79
CA LEU A 300 11.93 6.75 10.15
C LEU A 300 13.10 6.63 11.13
N HIS A 301 13.90 5.58 11.02
CA HIS A 301 15.09 5.40 11.86
C HIS A 301 16.11 6.54 11.65
N THR A 302 16.31 6.97 10.41
CA THR A 302 17.20 8.07 10.05
C THR A 302 16.73 9.38 10.69
N VAL A 303 15.44 9.71 10.57
CA VAL A 303 14.82 10.89 11.21
C VAL A 303 14.97 10.83 12.73
N LEU A 304 14.69 9.69 13.33
CA LEU A 304 14.74 9.49 14.77
C LEU A 304 16.17 9.53 15.32
N SER A 305 17.16 9.03 14.58
CA SER A 305 18.56 9.10 14.97
C SER A 305 19.23 10.45 14.71
N GLY A 306 18.59 11.31 13.93
CA GLY A 306 19.12 12.62 13.52
C GLY A 306 20.26 12.50 12.50
N ALA A 307 20.32 11.42 11.74
CA ALA A 307 21.26 11.24 10.65
C ALA A 307 20.86 12.11 9.43
N ASP A 308 21.85 12.56 8.68
CA ASP A 308 21.64 13.38 7.47
C ASP A 308 21.92 12.51 6.24
N THR A 309 20.91 11.79 5.80
CA THR A 309 20.95 10.96 4.59
C THR A 309 19.74 11.21 3.71
N LEU A 310 19.84 10.84 2.43
CA LEU A 310 18.71 10.91 1.51
C LEU A 310 17.61 9.95 1.99
N LEU A 311 16.39 10.46 2.06
CA LEU A 311 15.20 9.70 2.44
C LEU A 311 14.36 9.35 1.20
N ARG A 312 13.69 8.21 1.24
CA ARG A 312 12.87 7.73 0.13
C ARG A 312 11.44 8.29 0.18
N PHE A 313 10.82 8.20 1.34
CA PHE A 313 9.41 8.53 1.53
C PHE A 313 9.15 9.76 2.37
N LEU A 314 10.13 10.25 3.09
CA LEU A 314 9.96 11.40 3.97
C LEU A 314 10.68 12.64 3.43
N THR A 315 9.92 13.73 3.28
CA THR A 315 10.44 15.04 2.91
C THR A 315 10.23 16.02 4.05
N LYS A 316 11.29 16.67 4.49
CA LYS A 316 11.23 17.67 5.56
C LYS A 316 10.54 18.95 5.08
N LEU A 317 9.56 19.45 5.82
CA LEU A 317 8.99 20.76 5.58
C LEU A 317 9.99 21.88 5.92
N GLN A 318 10.05 22.89 5.06
CA GLN A 318 10.96 24.04 5.19
C GLN A 318 10.26 25.26 5.79
#